data_33c2770498a34a97b2b2c86e7426b742
#
_entry.id   33c2770498a34a97b2b2c86e7426b742
#
_cell.length_a   1.000
_cell.length_b   1.000
_cell.length_c   1.000
_cell.angle_alpha   90.00
_cell.angle_beta   90.00
_cell.angle_gamma   90.00
#
_symmetry.space_group_name_H-M   'P 1'
#
loop_
_entity.id
_entity.type
_entity.pdbx_description
1 polymer ?
#
loop_
_entity_poly.entity_id
_entity_poly.type
_entity_poly.pdbx_seq_one_letter_code
_entity_poly.pdbx_strand_id
1 'polypeptide(L)'
;MTTSHRHCPSGLAVATALVLGIAATGAGAVPLNTAFTGQSYLDTALPGTTDAARPELSGVVLQDVDTPFVLGNLTGYVQNRVVREDGTGTLDFYWRVVVDSTSSGDGINALRIGNFGYSDLTDADWRIDGLGTIPASTGQVFNPADYPAGDINFQFGSAVAPGDSSSFFFLHTDATNYAETALYDVWENNDTFTGTFSTFAPAVPEPTPAATLALGLMALGWLRGRRVRSRD
;
A
#
# COMPACT_ATOMS: atom_id res chain seq x y z
N MET A 1 41.61 -49.90 -63.52
CA MET A 1 40.35 -49.40 -62.95
C MET A 1 40.65 -48.86 -61.57
N THR A 2 40.80 -47.56 -61.43
CA THR A 2 41.26 -46.95 -60.18
C THR A 2 40.08 -46.14 -59.63
N THR A 3 39.54 -46.56 -58.49
CA THR A 3 38.40 -45.88 -57.81
C THR A 3 38.94 -44.83 -56.85
N SER A 4 38.65 -43.59 -57.13
CA SER A 4 39.01 -42.44 -56.27
C SER A 4 37.94 -42.21 -55.22
N HIS A 5 38.25 -42.36 -53.94
CA HIS A 5 37.43 -41.96 -52.80
C HIS A 5 37.62 -40.46 -52.51
N ARG A 6 36.54 -39.71 -52.65
CA ARG A 6 36.47 -38.30 -52.19
C ARG A 6 36.04 -38.25 -50.74
N HIS A 7 36.89 -37.71 -49.89
CA HIS A 7 36.56 -37.33 -48.50
C HIS A 7 35.77 -36.02 -48.51
N CYS A 8 34.62 -36.04 -47.85
CA CYS A 8 33.82 -34.85 -47.53
C CYS A 8 34.19 -34.37 -46.13
N PRO A 9 34.60 -33.14 -45.91
CA PRO A 9 34.82 -32.62 -44.57
C PRO A 9 33.53 -32.22 -43.91
N SER A 10 33.16 -32.83 -42.80
CA SER A 10 32.04 -32.43 -41.94
C SER A 10 32.36 -31.14 -41.21
N GLY A 11 31.78 -30.06 -41.67
CA GLY A 11 31.84 -28.76 -40.99
C GLY A 11 30.97 -28.77 -39.72
N LEU A 12 31.58 -28.66 -38.57
CA LEU A 12 30.93 -28.49 -37.27
C LEU A 12 30.47 -27.03 -37.15
N ALA A 13 29.16 -26.77 -37.31
CA ALA A 13 28.58 -25.43 -37.07
C ALA A 13 28.37 -25.28 -35.57
N VAL A 14 29.18 -24.45 -34.92
CA VAL A 14 28.95 -24.00 -33.54
C VAL A 14 27.92 -22.89 -33.55
N ALA A 15 26.68 -23.19 -33.13
CA ALA A 15 25.64 -22.21 -32.90
C ALA A 15 25.90 -21.54 -31.56
N THR A 16 26.40 -20.31 -31.59
CA THR A 16 26.53 -19.46 -30.40
C THR A 16 25.15 -18.88 -30.07
N ALA A 17 24.47 -19.45 -29.07
CA ALA A 17 23.24 -18.86 -28.53
C ALA A 17 23.57 -17.62 -27.72
N LEU A 18 23.25 -16.45 -28.27
CA LEU A 18 23.31 -15.17 -27.56
C LEU A 18 22.13 -15.10 -26.60
N VAL A 19 22.35 -15.40 -25.32
CA VAL A 19 21.36 -15.17 -24.25
C VAL A 19 21.34 -13.64 -23.98
N LEU A 20 20.37 -12.94 -24.55
CA LEU A 20 20.03 -11.59 -24.10
C LEU A 20 19.44 -11.72 -22.68
N GLY A 21 20.25 -11.49 -21.68
CA GLY A 21 19.76 -11.24 -20.33
C GLY A 21 18.98 -9.92 -20.34
N ILE A 22 17.65 -10.00 -20.31
CA ILE A 22 16.80 -8.87 -19.96
C ILE A 22 17.11 -8.61 -18.48
N ALA A 23 17.91 -7.58 -18.20
CA ALA A 23 18.01 -7.03 -16.86
C ALA A 23 16.62 -6.54 -16.48
N ALA A 24 15.88 -7.29 -15.66
CA ALA A 24 14.72 -6.78 -14.96
C ALA A 24 15.24 -5.61 -14.13
N THR A 25 14.91 -4.40 -14.51
CA THR A 25 15.06 -3.23 -13.63
C THR A 25 14.16 -3.53 -12.46
N GLY A 26 14.74 -3.91 -11.32
CA GLY A 26 14.00 -4.16 -10.10
C GLY A 26 13.10 -2.95 -9.84
N ALA A 27 11.79 -3.16 -9.76
CA ALA A 27 10.87 -2.15 -9.27
C ALA A 27 11.26 -1.91 -7.81
N GLY A 28 12.00 -0.81 -7.57
CA GLY A 28 12.37 -0.40 -6.22
C GLY A 28 11.13 0.11 -5.47
N ALA A 29 11.23 0.16 -4.14
CA ALA A 29 10.27 0.86 -3.31
C ALA A 29 10.01 2.28 -3.83
N VAL A 30 8.74 2.70 -3.85
CA VAL A 30 8.33 4.04 -4.31
C VAL A 30 7.87 4.84 -3.10
N PRO A 31 8.78 5.60 -2.45
CA PRO A 31 8.40 6.46 -1.33
C PRO A 31 7.44 7.54 -1.83
N LEU A 32 6.34 7.70 -1.12
CA LEU A 32 5.39 8.77 -1.40
C LEU A 32 6.04 10.13 -1.15
N ASN A 33 5.83 11.07 -2.07
CA ASN A 33 6.38 12.42 -1.94
C ASN A 33 5.62 13.19 -0.83
N THR A 34 6.35 13.59 0.20
CA THR A 34 5.84 14.35 1.35
C THR A 34 6.56 15.69 1.55
N ALA A 35 7.39 16.11 0.60
CA ALA A 35 8.18 17.34 0.69
C ALA A 35 7.36 18.58 0.28
N PHE A 36 6.29 18.87 1.01
CA PHE A 36 5.38 19.99 0.74
C PHE A 36 6.10 21.35 0.82
N THR A 37 5.99 22.13 -0.25
CA THR A 37 6.53 23.51 -0.35
C THR A 37 5.43 24.46 -0.82
N GLY A 38 4.34 24.53 -0.03
CA GLY A 38 3.17 25.38 -0.32
C GLY A 38 2.11 24.71 -1.21
N GLN A 39 2.25 23.41 -1.51
CA GLN A 39 1.21 22.62 -2.15
C GLN A 39 0.30 21.95 -1.10
N SER A 40 -0.99 21.84 -1.43
CA SER A 40 -1.96 21.13 -0.60
C SER A 40 -1.88 19.61 -0.77
N TYR A 41 -1.30 19.12 -1.86
CA TYR A 41 -1.04 17.70 -2.12
C TYR A 41 0.15 17.51 -3.04
N LEU A 42 0.71 16.32 -3.05
CA LEU A 42 1.80 15.89 -3.93
C LEU A 42 1.48 14.52 -4.53
N ASP A 43 1.73 14.41 -5.82
CA ASP A 43 1.54 13.18 -6.59
C ASP A 43 2.84 12.38 -6.68
N THR A 44 2.71 11.06 -6.63
CA THR A 44 3.77 10.08 -6.85
C THR A 44 3.27 9.06 -7.86
N ALA A 45 3.96 8.90 -8.97
CA ALA A 45 3.64 7.87 -9.96
C ALA A 45 3.97 6.47 -9.40
N LEU A 46 3.05 5.53 -9.53
CA LEU A 46 3.19 4.16 -9.07
C LEU A 46 3.39 3.23 -10.28
N PRO A 47 4.59 2.67 -10.48
CA PRO A 47 4.91 1.87 -11.65
C PRO A 47 4.33 0.45 -11.62
N GLY A 48 3.97 -0.04 -10.44
CA GLY A 48 3.58 -1.41 -10.19
C GLY A 48 4.76 -2.36 -9.96
N THR A 49 4.52 -3.41 -9.16
CA THR A 49 5.54 -4.38 -8.78
C THR A 49 5.02 -5.81 -8.80
N THR A 50 5.94 -6.78 -8.66
CA THR A 50 5.65 -8.21 -8.55
C THR A 50 6.37 -8.81 -7.37
N ASP A 51 5.94 -9.99 -6.89
CA ASP A 51 6.67 -10.76 -5.87
C ASP A 51 8.11 -11.06 -6.28
N ALA A 52 8.33 -11.30 -7.57
CA ALA A 52 9.67 -11.59 -8.08
C ALA A 52 10.60 -10.36 -8.02
N ALA A 53 10.05 -9.16 -8.17
CA ALA A 53 10.80 -7.90 -8.09
C ALA A 53 11.00 -7.42 -6.65
N ARG A 54 10.01 -7.71 -5.78
CA ARG A 54 9.99 -7.35 -4.35
C ARG A 54 9.61 -8.56 -3.49
N PRO A 55 10.56 -9.51 -3.28
CA PRO A 55 10.30 -10.72 -2.48
C PRO A 55 9.92 -10.42 -1.02
N GLU A 56 10.28 -9.27 -0.51
CA GLU A 56 9.93 -8.82 0.85
C GLU A 56 8.43 -8.64 1.05
N LEU A 57 7.65 -8.40 -0.01
CA LEU A 57 6.19 -8.29 0.05
C LEU A 57 5.47 -9.64 0.21
N SER A 58 6.22 -10.76 0.15
CA SER A 58 5.68 -12.08 0.42
C SER A 58 5.45 -12.29 1.90
N GLY A 59 4.32 -12.88 2.28
CA GLY A 59 4.04 -13.05 3.70
C GLY A 59 2.72 -13.75 3.99
N VAL A 60 2.37 -13.74 5.26
CA VAL A 60 1.15 -14.34 5.80
C VAL A 60 0.03 -13.31 5.84
N VAL A 61 -1.11 -13.65 5.24
CA VAL A 61 -2.32 -12.84 5.33
C VAL A 61 -2.88 -12.94 6.75
N LEU A 62 -2.94 -11.81 7.46
CA LEU A 62 -3.48 -11.72 8.82
C LEU A 62 -4.96 -11.34 8.83
N GLN A 63 -5.38 -10.49 7.88
CA GLN A 63 -6.75 -10.04 7.66
C GLN A 63 -7.06 -10.02 6.17
N ASP A 64 -8.29 -10.35 5.81
CA ASP A 64 -8.81 -10.25 4.44
C ASP A 64 -10.33 -10.07 4.52
N VAL A 65 -10.78 -8.82 4.41
CA VAL A 65 -12.17 -8.43 4.69
C VAL A 65 -12.76 -7.69 3.50
N ASP A 66 -13.88 -8.17 2.99
CA ASP A 66 -14.67 -7.50 1.96
C ASP A 66 -15.71 -6.57 2.61
N THR A 67 -15.60 -5.27 2.37
CA THR A 67 -16.53 -4.27 2.86
C THR A 67 -17.39 -3.75 1.72
N PRO A 68 -18.71 -4.03 1.70
CA PRO A 68 -19.58 -3.59 0.62
C PRO A 68 -19.79 -2.07 0.63
N PHE A 69 -19.93 -1.49 -0.55
CA PHE A 69 -20.28 -0.08 -0.73
C PHE A 69 -21.44 0.11 -1.71
N VAL A 70 -22.12 1.25 -1.58
CA VAL A 70 -23.10 1.76 -2.52
C VAL A 70 -22.79 3.24 -2.77
N LEU A 71 -22.66 3.61 -4.05
CA LEU A 71 -22.41 4.99 -4.50
C LEU A 71 -23.30 5.28 -5.70
N GLY A 72 -24.43 5.94 -5.47
CA GLY A 72 -25.45 6.11 -6.50
C GLY A 72 -25.96 4.77 -7.02
N ASN A 73 -25.71 4.47 -8.31
CA ASN A 73 -26.05 3.21 -8.94
C ASN A 73 -24.87 2.22 -9.02
N LEU A 74 -23.71 2.59 -8.46
CA LEU A 74 -22.57 1.71 -8.34
C LEU A 74 -22.67 0.93 -7.03
N THR A 75 -22.55 -0.38 -7.12
CA THR A 75 -22.43 -1.29 -5.96
C THR A 75 -21.17 -2.12 -6.12
N GLY A 76 -20.65 -2.62 -5.03
CA GLY A 76 -19.43 -3.41 -5.03
C GLY A 76 -18.87 -3.58 -3.63
N TYR A 77 -17.60 -3.90 -3.55
CA TYR A 77 -16.90 -3.99 -2.27
C TYR A 77 -15.45 -3.54 -2.39
N VAL A 78 -14.90 -3.15 -1.25
CA VAL A 78 -13.46 -2.96 -1.09
C VAL A 78 -12.90 -4.11 -0.29
N GLN A 79 -11.98 -4.86 -0.86
CA GLN A 79 -11.22 -5.88 -0.16
C GLN A 79 -10.06 -5.22 0.58
N ASN A 80 -10.07 -5.33 1.91
CA ASN A 80 -9.06 -4.80 2.81
C ASN A 80 -8.22 -5.98 3.32
N ARG A 81 -6.90 -5.92 3.13
CA ARG A 81 -6.01 -7.01 3.53
C ARG A 81 -4.81 -6.48 4.30
N VAL A 82 -4.40 -7.22 5.34
CA VAL A 82 -3.15 -6.99 6.06
C VAL A 82 -2.28 -8.22 5.88
N VAL A 83 -1.05 -8.01 5.44
CA VAL A 83 -0.04 -9.05 5.24
C VAL A 83 1.13 -8.79 6.18
N ARG A 84 1.61 -9.85 6.85
CA ARG A 84 2.85 -9.81 7.61
C ARG A 84 3.94 -10.43 6.74
N GLU A 85 4.96 -9.67 6.44
CA GLU A 85 6.11 -10.14 5.67
C GLU A 85 6.87 -11.27 6.38
N ASP A 86 7.30 -12.26 5.61
CA ASP A 86 8.03 -13.41 6.14
C ASP A 86 9.45 -13.04 6.59
N GLY A 87 10.09 -12.08 5.92
CA GLY A 87 11.48 -11.72 6.15
C GLY A 87 11.70 -10.74 7.30
N THR A 88 10.88 -9.70 7.37
CA THR A 88 11.03 -8.56 8.29
C THR A 88 10.06 -8.64 9.48
N GLY A 89 8.90 -9.27 9.28
CA GLY A 89 7.79 -9.28 10.22
C GLY A 89 7.00 -7.96 10.24
N THR A 90 7.31 -7.02 9.36
CA THR A 90 6.60 -5.76 9.15
C THR A 90 5.28 -5.99 8.42
N LEU A 91 4.46 -4.97 8.31
CA LEU A 91 3.09 -5.09 7.80
C LEU A 91 2.90 -4.27 6.54
N ASP A 92 2.25 -4.92 5.56
CA ASP A 92 1.71 -4.29 4.37
C ASP A 92 0.19 -4.22 4.46
N PHE A 93 -0.37 -3.11 4.02
CA PHE A 93 -1.80 -2.86 3.97
C PHE A 93 -2.24 -2.74 2.52
N TYR A 94 -3.15 -3.63 2.10
CA TYR A 94 -3.61 -3.75 0.72
C TYR A 94 -5.09 -3.43 0.61
N TRP A 95 -5.46 -2.80 -0.51
CA TRP A 95 -6.85 -2.57 -0.90
C TRP A 95 -7.08 -2.97 -2.35
N ARG A 96 -8.27 -3.43 -2.64
CA ARG A 96 -8.76 -3.69 -3.99
C ARG A 96 -10.22 -3.29 -4.09
N VAL A 97 -10.57 -2.49 -5.07
CA VAL A 97 -11.95 -2.10 -5.37
C VAL A 97 -12.53 -3.06 -6.40
N VAL A 98 -13.71 -3.60 -6.15
CA VAL A 98 -14.46 -4.46 -7.07
C VAL A 98 -15.82 -3.84 -7.28
N VAL A 99 -16.21 -3.61 -8.54
CA VAL A 99 -17.52 -3.07 -8.91
C VAL A 99 -18.38 -4.17 -9.51
N ASP A 100 -19.60 -4.32 -9.01
CA ASP A 100 -20.53 -5.35 -9.48
C ASP A 100 -20.87 -5.14 -10.95
N SER A 101 -20.99 -6.23 -11.72
CA SER A 101 -21.34 -6.19 -13.14
C SER A 101 -22.77 -5.73 -13.41
N THR A 102 -23.63 -5.72 -12.40
CA THR A 102 -25.00 -5.22 -12.46
C THR A 102 -25.13 -3.73 -12.18
N SER A 103 -24.05 -3.09 -11.77
CA SER A 103 -23.97 -1.65 -11.55
C SER A 103 -24.13 -0.86 -12.84
N SER A 104 -24.47 0.41 -12.72
CA SER A 104 -24.47 1.38 -13.84
C SER A 104 -23.89 2.70 -13.37
N GLY A 105 -23.02 3.29 -14.19
CA GLY A 105 -22.27 4.53 -13.87
C GLY A 105 -20.90 4.54 -14.54
N ASP A 106 -20.16 5.60 -14.31
CA ASP A 106 -18.84 5.83 -14.94
C ASP A 106 -17.70 5.02 -14.29
N GLY A 107 -17.97 4.40 -13.13
CA GLY A 107 -17.01 3.62 -12.37
C GLY A 107 -16.27 4.42 -11.29
N ILE A 108 -15.40 3.73 -10.57
CA ILE A 108 -14.64 4.28 -9.45
C ILE A 108 -13.28 4.77 -9.92
N ASN A 109 -12.93 6.03 -9.60
CA ASN A 109 -11.68 6.65 -10.04
C ASN A 109 -10.60 6.69 -8.98
N ALA A 110 -10.99 6.65 -7.70
CA ALA A 110 -10.02 6.71 -6.61
C ALA A 110 -10.55 6.05 -5.33
N LEU A 111 -9.61 5.70 -4.45
CA LEU A 111 -9.86 5.35 -3.06
C LEU A 111 -8.99 6.24 -2.19
N ARG A 112 -9.61 6.97 -1.25
CA ARG A 112 -8.90 7.81 -0.29
C ARG A 112 -8.87 7.15 1.08
N ILE A 113 -7.72 7.23 1.74
CA ILE A 113 -7.48 6.70 3.08
C ILE A 113 -7.12 7.86 4.00
N GLY A 114 -7.84 8.00 5.10
CA GLY A 114 -7.57 8.97 6.15
C GLY A 114 -7.18 8.28 7.47
N ASN A 115 -6.51 9.02 8.36
CA ASN A 115 -6.05 8.54 9.68
C ASN A 115 -5.10 7.33 9.63
N PHE A 116 -4.42 7.09 8.50
CA PHE A 116 -3.49 5.97 8.38
C PHE A 116 -2.20 6.21 9.19
N GLY A 117 -1.76 7.47 9.25
CA GLY A 117 -0.46 7.85 9.83
C GLY A 117 0.67 7.73 8.80
N TYR A 118 1.69 8.57 8.98
CA TYR A 118 2.86 8.59 8.07
C TYR A 118 4.15 8.13 8.73
N SER A 119 4.21 8.01 10.06
CA SER A 119 5.45 7.75 10.79
C SER A 119 6.10 6.43 10.42
N ASP A 120 5.26 5.43 10.10
CA ASP A 120 5.72 4.07 9.81
C ASP A 120 5.62 3.73 8.30
N LEU A 121 5.18 4.70 7.48
CA LEU A 121 5.01 4.52 6.03
C LEU A 121 6.36 4.58 5.32
N THR A 122 6.73 3.53 4.59
CA THR A 122 7.98 3.48 3.81
C THR A 122 7.76 3.75 2.33
N ASP A 123 6.78 3.11 1.72
CA ASP A 123 6.47 3.27 0.30
C ASP A 123 5.04 2.82 -0.03
N ALA A 124 4.66 3.06 -1.29
CA ALA A 124 3.40 2.61 -1.87
C ALA A 124 3.61 2.08 -3.28
N ASP A 125 2.78 1.14 -3.71
CA ASP A 125 2.72 0.68 -5.10
C ASP A 125 1.44 -0.16 -5.33
N TRP A 126 1.37 -0.86 -6.45
CA TRP A 126 0.30 -1.80 -6.77
C TRP A 126 0.87 -3.12 -7.33
N ARG A 127 0.09 -4.20 -7.25
CA ARG A 127 0.52 -5.56 -7.62
C ARG A 127 0.16 -5.87 -9.07
N ILE A 128 1.19 -6.06 -9.92
CA ILE A 128 1.04 -6.49 -11.31
C ILE A 128 0.61 -7.95 -11.38
N ASP A 129 1.12 -8.79 -10.47
CA ASP A 129 0.91 -10.24 -10.39
C ASP A 129 -0.24 -10.64 -9.44
N GLY A 130 -1.00 -9.66 -8.95
CA GLY A 130 -2.15 -9.87 -8.08
C GLY A 130 -3.47 -10.06 -8.85
N LEU A 131 -4.57 -10.03 -8.10
CA LEU A 131 -5.93 -9.99 -8.66
C LEU A 131 -6.27 -8.59 -9.17
N GLY A 132 -7.18 -8.52 -10.13
CA GLY A 132 -7.65 -7.27 -10.74
C GLY A 132 -6.80 -6.82 -11.92
N THR A 133 -7.29 -5.82 -12.64
CA THR A 133 -6.70 -5.39 -13.92
C THR A 133 -6.48 -3.89 -14.03
N ILE A 134 -7.13 -3.09 -13.19
CA ILE A 134 -7.04 -1.62 -13.24
C ILE A 134 -6.01 -1.16 -12.21
N PRO A 135 -4.87 -0.59 -12.64
CA PRO A 135 -3.81 -0.16 -11.72
C PRO A 135 -4.19 1.13 -10.98
N ALA A 136 -3.73 1.26 -9.74
CA ALA A 136 -3.61 2.54 -9.06
C ALA A 136 -2.33 3.22 -9.54
N SER A 137 -2.44 4.09 -10.54
CA SER A 137 -1.27 4.66 -11.23
C SER A 137 -0.61 5.82 -10.47
N THR A 138 -1.30 6.40 -9.49
CA THR A 138 -0.81 7.56 -8.72
C THR A 138 -1.20 7.43 -7.26
N GLY A 139 -0.22 7.60 -6.37
CA GLY A 139 -0.42 7.85 -4.96
C GLY A 139 -0.32 9.34 -4.69
N GLN A 140 -1.39 9.96 -4.18
CA GLN A 140 -1.44 11.38 -3.86
C GLN A 140 -1.48 11.55 -2.35
N VAL A 141 -0.54 12.30 -1.80
CA VAL A 141 -0.48 12.59 -0.36
C VAL A 141 -0.91 14.03 -0.11
N PHE A 142 -1.81 14.21 0.84
CA PHE A 142 -2.31 15.51 1.23
C PHE A 142 -1.46 16.11 2.36
N ASN A 143 -1.23 17.43 2.26
CA ASN A 143 -0.45 18.15 3.27
C ASN A 143 -1.17 18.12 4.63
N PRO A 144 -0.57 17.56 5.68
CA PRO A 144 -1.19 17.50 7.01
C PRO A 144 -1.52 18.88 7.63
N ALA A 145 -0.89 19.95 7.14
CA ALA A 145 -1.20 21.30 7.57
C ALA A 145 -2.60 21.76 7.08
N ASP A 146 -3.04 21.26 5.91
CA ASP A 146 -4.35 21.57 5.32
C ASP A 146 -5.35 20.44 5.62
N TYR A 147 -4.88 19.20 5.73
CA TYR A 147 -5.64 17.96 5.93
C TYR A 147 -5.08 17.17 7.12
N PRO A 148 -5.44 17.53 8.37
CA PRO A 148 -4.83 16.93 9.57
C PRO A 148 -5.03 15.42 9.72
N ALA A 149 -6.02 14.84 9.05
CA ALA A 149 -6.26 13.39 9.04
C ALA A 149 -5.17 12.61 8.29
N GLY A 150 -4.30 13.29 7.53
CA GLY A 150 -3.23 12.64 6.78
C GLY A 150 -3.77 11.78 5.66
N ASP A 151 -4.50 12.39 4.71
CA ASP A 151 -5.14 11.66 3.63
C ASP A 151 -4.13 11.18 2.58
N ILE A 152 -4.29 9.93 2.15
CA ILE A 152 -3.59 9.32 1.00
C ILE A 152 -4.65 8.91 0.00
N ASN A 153 -4.56 9.40 -1.24
CA ASN A 153 -5.50 9.09 -2.30
C ASN A 153 -4.81 8.23 -3.37
N PHE A 154 -5.34 7.05 -3.63
CA PHE A 154 -4.93 6.21 -4.75
C PHE A 154 -5.83 6.48 -5.94
N GLN A 155 -5.26 7.03 -7.01
CA GLN A 155 -5.98 7.33 -8.25
C GLN A 155 -5.75 6.21 -9.28
N PHE A 156 -6.82 5.72 -9.86
CA PHE A 156 -6.76 4.68 -10.88
C PHE A 156 -6.43 5.28 -12.25
N GLY A 157 -5.61 4.57 -13.04
CA GLY A 157 -5.24 4.98 -14.39
C GLY A 157 -6.40 5.05 -15.39
N SER A 158 -7.46 4.28 -15.10
CA SER A 158 -8.80 4.37 -15.69
C SER A 158 -9.82 4.01 -14.62
N ALA A 159 -11.07 4.44 -14.77
CA ALA A 159 -12.12 4.10 -13.82
C ALA A 159 -12.29 2.56 -13.71
N VAL A 160 -12.52 2.07 -12.50
CA VAL A 160 -12.94 0.69 -12.26
C VAL A 160 -14.42 0.60 -12.63
N ALA A 161 -14.71 0.18 -13.87
CA ALA A 161 -16.05 0.13 -14.43
C ALA A 161 -16.89 -1.03 -13.86
N PRO A 162 -18.22 -1.03 -14.07
CA PRO A 162 -19.06 -2.16 -13.73
C PRO A 162 -18.56 -3.50 -14.31
N GLY A 163 -18.33 -4.49 -13.46
CA GLY A 163 -17.77 -5.78 -13.78
C GLY A 163 -16.24 -5.88 -13.70
N ASP A 164 -15.55 -4.76 -13.48
CA ASP A 164 -14.10 -4.71 -13.33
C ASP A 164 -13.67 -4.68 -11.86
N SER A 165 -12.36 -4.85 -11.66
CA SER A 165 -11.72 -4.64 -10.37
C SER A 165 -10.35 -3.97 -10.50
N SER A 166 -9.99 -3.14 -9.52
CA SER A 166 -8.63 -2.65 -9.43
C SER A 166 -7.66 -3.79 -9.16
N SER A 167 -6.40 -3.63 -9.53
CA SER A 167 -5.32 -4.40 -8.94
C SER A 167 -5.23 -4.12 -7.44
N PHE A 168 -4.62 -5.02 -6.66
CA PHE A 168 -4.27 -4.66 -5.29
C PHE A 168 -3.24 -3.52 -5.31
N PHE A 169 -3.52 -2.47 -4.59
CA PHE A 169 -2.57 -1.40 -4.27
C PHE A 169 -2.32 -1.41 -2.76
N PHE A 170 -1.18 -0.91 -2.34
CA PHE A 170 -0.74 -1.10 -0.97
C PHE A 170 0.10 0.06 -0.43
N LEU A 171 0.15 0.10 0.89
CA LEU A 171 1.10 0.86 1.69
C LEU A 171 2.00 -0.14 2.43
N HIS A 172 3.30 -0.06 2.17
CA HIS A 172 4.33 -0.80 2.88
C HIS A 172 4.80 0.01 4.08
N THR A 173 4.97 -0.64 5.24
CA THR A 173 5.26 0.04 6.51
C THR A 173 6.33 -0.68 7.32
N ASP A 174 6.95 0.06 8.26
CA ASP A 174 7.83 -0.52 9.29
C ASP A 174 7.06 -1.03 10.52
N ALA A 175 5.72 -0.89 10.53
CA ALA A 175 4.89 -1.31 11.64
C ALA A 175 4.87 -2.83 11.81
N THR A 176 4.81 -3.29 13.04
CA THR A 176 4.68 -4.72 13.38
C THR A 176 3.32 -5.07 13.99
N ASN A 177 2.50 -4.07 14.30
CA ASN A 177 1.15 -4.22 14.83
C ASN A 177 0.18 -3.35 14.06
N TYR A 178 -1.09 -3.75 14.03
CA TYR A 178 -2.16 -3.03 13.35
C TYR A 178 -3.40 -2.93 14.24
N ALA A 179 -4.24 -1.95 13.90
CA ALA A 179 -5.57 -1.77 14.47
C ALA A 179 -6.51 -1.24 13.39
N GLU A 180 -7.81 -1.36 13.60
CA GLU A 180 -8.84 -0.80 12.73
C GLU A 180 -9.12 0.66 13.13
N THR A 181 -8.17 1.54 12.80
CA THR A 181 -8.17 2.96 13.21
C THR A 181 -8.20 3.94 12.04
N ALA A 182 -7.86 3.49 10.83
CA ALA A 182 -7.99 4.29 9.62
C ALA A 182 -9.40 4.24 9.05
N LEU A 183 -9.68 5.18 8.16
CA LEU A 183 -10.92 5.29 7.42
C LEU A 183 -10.61 5.33 5.93
N TYR A 184 -11.55 4.90 5.10
CA TYR A 184 -11.49 5.13 3.67
C TYR A 184 -12.83 5.51 3.10
N ASP A 185 -12.82 6.14 1.95
CA ASP A 185 -13.96 6.33 1.06
C ASP A 185 -13.59 6.05 -0.40
N VAL A 186 -14.61 5.83 -1.21
CA VAL A 186 -14.49 5.48 -2.63
C VAL A 186 -15.08 6.61 -3.46
N TRP A 187 -14.38 7.02 -4.52
CA TRP A 187 -14.70 8.19 -5.33
C TRP A 187 -15.05 7.82 -6.76
N GLU A 188 -16.19 8.36 -7.22
CA GLU A 188 -16.60 8.39 -8.62
C GLU A 188 -16.14 9.69 -9.28
N ASN A 189 -16.12 9.76 -10.60
CA ASN A 189 -16.02 10.99 -11.36
C ASN A 189 -17.10 11.99 -10.85
N ASN A 190 -16.77 13.28 -10.84
CA ASN A 190 -17.64 14.39 -10.41
C ASN A 190 -17.68 14.66 -8.89
N ASP A 191 -16.60 14.35 -8.17
CA ASP A 191 -16.46 14.61 -6.73
C ASP A 191 -17.56 13.95 -5.87
N THR A 192 -18.17 12.87 -6.38
CA THR A 192 -19.11 12.06 -5.62
C THR A 192 -18.35 10.94 -4.92
N PHE A 193 -18.59 10.76 -3.63
CA PHE A 193 -17.91 9.74 -2.81
C PHE A 193 -18.89 9.06 -1.87
N THR A 194 -18.49 7.86 -1.39
CA THR A 194 -19.24 7.12 -0.37
C THR A 194 -19.17 7.81 0.99
N GLY A 195 -19.96 7.34 1.95
CA GLY A 195 -19.61 7.54 3.35
C GLY A 195 -18.26 6.84 3.68
N THR A 196 -17.71 7.17 4.85
CA THR A 196 -16.46 6.56 5.32
C THR A 196 -16.67 5.16 5.89
N PHE A 197 -15.74 4.27 5.62
CA PHE A 197 -15.65 2.91 6.16
C PHE A 197 -14.38 2.75 6.97
N SER A 198 -14.39 1.87 7.99
CA SER A 198 -13.19 1.53 8.73
C SER A 198 -12.22 0.70 7.89
N THR A 199 -10.92 0.88 8.13
CA THR A 199 -9.86 0.03 7.58
C THR A 199 -8.70 -0.09 8.57
N PHE A 200 -7.79 -1.00 8.26
CA PHE A 200 -6.61 -1.25 9.08
C PHE A 200 -5.52 -0.22 8.82
N ALA A 201 -4.77 0.09 9.89
CA ALA A 201 -3.60 0.95 9.87
C ALA A 201 -2.56 0.48 10.89
N PRO A 202 -1.32 0.97 10.83
CA PRO A 202 -0.35 0.78 11.90
C PRO A 202 -0.92 1.14 13.28
N ALA A 203 -0.79 0.22 14.24
CA ALA A 203 -1.19 0.53 15.61
C ALA A 203 -0.15 1.43 16.26
N VAL A 204 -0.57 2.61 16.70
CA VAL A 204 0.28 3.46 17.54
C VAL A 204 0.45 2.75 18.88
N PRO A 205 1.71 2.45 19.33
CA PRO A 205 1.92 1.87 20.64
C PRO A 205 1.35 2.79 21.71
N GLU A 206 0.30 2.35 22.40
CA GLU A 206 -0.20 3.09 23.55
C GLU A 206 0.93 3.17 24.59
N PRO A 207 1.16 4.35 25.20
CA PRO A 207 2.11 4.45 26.31
C PRO A 207 1.67 3.45 27.38
N THR A 208 2.56 2.48 27.68
CA THR A 208 2.22 1.38 28.59
C THR A 208 1.61 1.93 29.88
N PRO A 209 0.48 1.40 30.37
CA PRO A 209 -0.13 1.87 31.61
C PRO A 209 0.86 1.97 32.79
N ALA A 210 1.90 1.13 32.76
CA ALA A 210 3.01 1.17 33.71
C ALA A 210 3.85 2.46 33.62
N ALA A 211 4.10 2.99 32.41
CA ALA A 211 4.85 4.24 32.24
C ALA A 211 4.04 5.46 32.70
N THR A 212 2.77 5.53 32.37
CA THR A 212 1.86 6.59 32.85
C THR A 212 1.65 6.53 34.35
N LEU A 213 1.52 5.33 34.94
CA LEU A 213 1.44 5.13 36.36
C LEU A 213 2.75 5.55 37.07
N ALA A 214 3.90 5.17 36.52
CA ALA A 214 5.22 5.55 37.05
C ALA A 214 5.42 7.07 37.05
N LEU A 215 5.06 7.74 35.93
CA LEU A 215 5.09 9.21 35.83
C LEU A 215 4.15 9.87 36.85
N GLY A 216 2.94 9.34 37.01
CA GLY A 216 1.96 9.81 37.99
C GLY A 216 2.47 9.66 39.43
N LEU A 217 3.07 8.52 39.79
CA LEU A 217 3.66 8.27 41.11
C LEU A 217 4.87 9.17 41.38
N MET A 218 5.75 9.39 40.40
CA MET A 218 6.88 10.33 40.52
C MET A 218 6.40 11.76 40.73
N ALA A 219 5.37 12.21 40.01
CA ALA A 219 4.79 13.55 40.21
C ALA A 219 4.18 13.71 41.62
N LEU A 220 3.46 12.70 42.11
CA LEU A 220 2.91 12.70 43.48
C LEU A 220 4.01 12.69 44.55
N GLY A 221 5.07 11.91 44.36
CA GLY A 221 6.24 11.88 45.25
C GLY A 221 6.93 13.23 45.35
N TRP A 222 7.11 13.91 44.20
CA TRP A 222 7.72 15.24 44.16
C TRP A 222 6.87 16.32 44.85
N LEU A 223 5.56 16.31 44.67
CA LEU A 223 4.61 17.21 45.34
C LEU A 223 4.62 17.00 46.84
N ARG A 224 4.72 15.76 47.35
CA ARG A 224 4.77 15.43 48.75
C ARG A 224 6.11 15.89 49.40
N GLY A 225 7.22 15.72 48.67
CA GLY A 225 8.53 16.20 49.11
C GLY A 225 8.65 17.72 49.29
N ARG A 226 7.95 18.49 48.43
CA ARG A 226 7.87 19.97 48.56
C ARG A 226 7.13 20.42 49.83
N ARG A 227 6.03 19.76 50.19
CA ARG A 227 5.23 20.11 51.37
C ARG A 227 5.96 19.86 52.70
N VAL A 228 6.88 18.91 52.75
CA VAL A 228 7.69 18.63 53.96
C VAL A 228 8.75 19.69 54.17
N ARG A 229 9.40 20.20 53.11
CA ARG A 229 10.44 21.25 53.20
C ARG A 229 9.95 22.67 53.54
N SER A 230 8.64 22.92 53.45
CA SER A 230 8.07 24.25 53.77
C SER A 230 7.59 24.36 55.22
N ARG A 231 7.87 23.38 56.11
CA ARG A 231 7.45 23.37 57.53
C ARG A 231 8.62 23.48 58.50
N ASP A 232 9.83 23.53 58.01
CA ASP A 232 11.07 23.87 58.77
C ASP A 232 11.49 25.30 58.40
#